data_507d8051cb313cbd53326d4c1cec5062
#
_entry.id   507d8051cb313cbd53326d4c1cec5062
#
_cell.length_a   1.000
_cell.length_b   1.000
_cell.length_c   1.000
_cell.angle_alpha   90.00
_cell.angle_beta   90.00
_cell.angle_gamma   90.00
#
_symmetry.space_group_name_H-M   'P 1'
#
loop_
_entity.id
_entity.type
_entity.pdbx_description
1 polymer ?
#
loop_
_entity_poly.entity_id
_entity_poly.type
_entity_poly.pdbx_seq_one_letter_code
_entity_poly.pdbx_strand_id
1 'polypeptide(L)'
;MAETWRLVDVEYRDDPFMNMSVEEAIPRAVGDGTAPNTVRFWHNSNTIVLGCFQSADLEVNYDACKETGTQVVRRFTGGGAVYHDAGNLNYAISLKKGHPLVPDSDLQLVFQRLSEGTVEGLRSLGVRAEFQPINDIQVDGKKVSGAAGSVRWGTIFHHGCILVASDLAILGRVLNVPRVKLADRHVASVQKRVTTVRDELQKDVTTREVRDAIVNGIEHSYNVRLVEGQLSKSELSMAKELYDSKYNRSQWNLERYPAKV
;
A
#
# COMPACT_ATOMS: atom_id res chain seq x y z
N MET A 1 19.72 13.38 -19.38
CA MET A 1 20.05 12.37 -18.35
C MET A 1 18.74 11.96 -17.67
N ALA A 2 18.58 10.68 -17.33
CA ALA A 2 17.41 10.23 -16.57
C ALA A 2 17.37 10.93 -15.21
N GLU A 3 16.17 11.29 -14.74
CA GLU A 3 15.98 11.84 -13.40
C GLU A 3 16.33 10.78 -12.35
N THR A 4 16.87 11.22 -11.22
CA THR A 4 17.22 10.31 -10.13
C THR A 4 16.21 10.44 -9.00
N TRP A 5 15.58 9.32 -8.61
CA TRP A 5 14.71 9.23 -7.44
C TRP A 5 15.38 8.41 -6.34
N ARG A 6 15.04 8.69 -5.11
CA ARG A 6 15.53 7.94 -3.96
C ARG A 6 14.72 6.64 -3.78
N LEU A 7 15.41 5.53 -3.52
CA LEU A 7 14.82 4.25 -3.15
C LEU A 7 15.04 4.00 -1.66
N VAL A 8 13.98 3.71 -0.92
CA VAL A 8 14.02 3.49 0.54
C VAL A 8 13.38 2.15 0.88
N ASP A 9 14.11 1.29 1.55
CA ASP A 9 13.66 -0.03 2.03
C ASP A 9 13.59 -0.09 3.58
N VAL A 10 13.36 1.05 4.22
CA VAL A 10 13.20 1.10 5.69
C VAL A 10 11.83 0.55 6.07
N GLU A 11 11.83 -0.49 6.89
CA GLU A 11 10.62 -1.15 7.37
C GLU A 11 10.65 -1.47 8.87
N TYR A 12 9.47 -1.51 9.46
CA TYR A 12 9.22 -1.88 10.86
C TYR A 12 8.14 -2.97 10.85
N ARG A 13 8.53 -4.21 10.52
CA ARG A 13 7.57 -5.30 10.22
C ARG A 13 6.53 -5.50 11.31
N ASP A 14 6.96 -5.49 12.57
CA ASP A 14 6.11 -5.77 13.71
C ASP A 14 5.54 -4.51 14.38
N ASP A 15 5.88 -3.32 13.83
CA ASP A 15 5.33 -2.03 14.24
C ASP A 15 4.69 -1.29 13.06
N PRO A 16 3.45 -1.67 12.69
CA PRO A 16 2.74 -1.04 11.59
C PRO A 16 2.44 0.45 11.84
N PHE A 17 2.41 0.89 13.10
CA PHE A 17 2.21 2.28 13.48
C PHE A 17 3.41 3.12 13.06
N MET A 18 4.64 2.61 13.27
CA MET A 18 5.85 3.28 12.80
C MET A 18 5.93 3.25 11.28
N ASN A 19 5.53 2.15 10.62
CA ASN A 19 5.47 2.11 9.15
C ASN A 19 4.54 3.19 8.59
N MET A 20 3.35 3.40 9.18
CA MET A 20 2.42 4.46 8.76
C MET A 20 2.98 5.86 9.06
N SER A 21 3.74 6.01 10.12
CA SER A 21 4.40 7.28 10.47
C SER A 21 5.45 7.66 9.44
N VAL A 22 6.30 6.73 9.04
CA VAL A 22 7.29 6.89 7.98
C VAL A 22 6.60 7.16 6.64
N GLU A 23 5.51 6.45 6.36
CA GLU A 23 4.73 6.60 5.14
C GLU A 23 4.13 8.01 4.98
N GLU A 24 3.83 8.70 6.07
CA GLU A 24 3.39 10.11 6.04
C GLU A 24 4.58 11.09 6.07
N ALA A 25 5.67 10.76 6.74
CA ALA A 25 6.83 11.65 6.86
C ALA A 25 7.53 11.87 5.51
N ILE A 26 7.70 10.81 4.72
CA ILE A 26 8.37 10.89 3.40
C ILE A 26 7.66 11.88 2.46
N PRO A 27 6.34 11.77 2.15
CA PRO A 27 5.70 12.70 1.23
C PRO A 27 5.67 14.14 1.76
N ARG A 28 5.64 14.36 3.07
CA ARG A 28 5.78 15.71 3.62
C ARG A 28 7.15 16.29 3.31
N ALA A 29 8.22 15.53 3.53
CA ALA A 29 9.59 15.98 3.24
C ALA A 29 9.82 16.20 1.73
N VAL A 30 9.24 15.37 0.87
CA VAL A 30 9.29 15.56 -0.59
C VAL A 30 8.57 16.83 -1.00
N GLY A 31 7.39 17.09 -0.46
CA GLY A 31 6.62 18.30 -0.77
C GLY A 31 7.29 19.57 -0.32
N ASP A 32 7.90 19.56 0.87
CA ASP A 32 8.67 20.70 1.41
C ASP A 32 10.01 20.89 0.67
N GLY A 33 10.41 19.94 -0.18
CA GLY A 33 11.67 19.99 -0.94
C GLY A 33 12.91 19.63 -0.11
N THR A 34 12.73 19.06 1.07
CA THR A 34 13.82 18.58 1.95
C THR A 34 14.23 17.13 1.65
N ALA A 35 13.45 16.43 0.85
CA ALA A 35 13.77 15.10 0.30
C ALA A 35 13.51 15.07 -1.22
N PRO A 36 14.25 14.25 -2.00
CA PRO A 36 13.98 14.06 -3.42
C PRO A 36 12.71 13.23 -3.63
N ASN A 37 12.22 13.14 -4.87
CA ASN A 37 11.21 12.18 -5.26
C ASN A 37 11.64 10.78 -4.80
N THR A 38 10.71 10.05 -4.17
CA THR A 38 11.06 8.86 -3.40
C THR A 38 10.13 7.69 -3.72
N VAL A 39 10.70 6.52 -3.92
CA VAL A 39 10.02 5.22 -3.91
C VAL A 39 10.38 4.52 -2.61
N ARG A 40 9.40 3.96 -1.92
CA ARG A 40 9.58 3.16 -0.71
C ARG A 40 8.96 1.78 -0.88
N PHE A 41 9.65 0.74 -0.37
CA PHE A 41 9.09 -0.59 -0.17
C PHE A 41 9.16 -0.98 1.31
N TRP A 42 8.15 -1.73 1.79
CA TRP A 42 8.13 -2.25 3.16
C TRP A 42 7.12 -3.38 3.34
N HIS A 43 7.21 -4.07 4.47
CA HIS A 43 6.27 -5.08 4.92
C HIS A 43 5.63 -4.69 6.26
N ASN A 44 4.43 -5.17 6.49
CA ASN A 44 3.82 -5.27 7.81
C ASN A 44 3.58 -6.75 8.11
N SER A 45 3.81 -7.16 9.35
CA SER A 45 3.37 -8.46 9.84
C SER A 45 1.89 -8.37 10.24
N ASN A 46 1.09 -9.33 9.82
CA ASN A 46 -0.27 -9.59 10.31
C ASN A 46 -1.09 -8.35 10.73
N THR A 47 -1.43 -7.48 9.77
CA THR A 47 -1.97 -6.15 10.04
C THR A 47 -3.14 -5.81 9.12
N ILE A 48 -4.25 -5.29 9.68
CA ILE A 48 -5.27 -4.57 8.91
C ILE A 48 -4.88 -3.10 8.81
N VAL A 49 -4.89 -2.56 7.59
CA VAL A 49 -4.69 -1.13 7.33
C VAL A 49 -6.00 -0.52 6.83
N LEU A 50 -6.64 0.27 7.67
CA LEU A 50 -7.89 0.99 7.36
C LEU A 50 -7.61 2.24 6.51
N GLY A 51 -8.51 2.54 5.58
CA GLY A 51 -8.55 3.84 4.94
C GLY A 51 -8.98 4.94 5.91
N CYS A 52 -8.51 6.18 5.69
CA CYS A 52 -8.68 7.26 6.67
C CYS A 52 -10.15 7.63 6.99
N PHE A 53 -11.11 7.25 6.14
CA PHE A 53 -12.53 7.57 6.31
C PHE A 53 -13.39 6.37 6.72
N GLN A 54 -12.81 5.18 6.89
CA GLN A 54 -13.56 3.98 7.24
C GLN A 54 -13.87 3.90 8.73
N SER A 55 -15.01 3.31 9.07
CA SER A 55 -15.32 2.89 10.43
C SER A 55 -14.64 1.56 10.73
N ALA A 56 -13.83 1.49 11.78
CA ALA A 56 -13.18 0.25 12.19
C ALA A 56 -14.22 -0.84 12.53
N ASP A 57 -15.31 -0.47 13.20
CA ASP A 57 -16.37 -1.40 13.61
C ASP A 57 -17.10 -2.06 12.43
N LEU A 58 -17.10 -1.40 11.25
CA LEU A 58 -17.73 -1.95 10.06
C LEU A 58 -16.77 -2.83 9.25
N GLU A 59 -15.47 -2.54 9.31
CA GLU A 59 -14.46 -3.16 8.44
C GLU A 59 -13.69 -4.30 9.12
N VAL A 60 -13.62 -4.33 10.46
CA VAL A 60 -12.76 -5.23 11.23
C VAL A 60 -13.57 -6.29 11.95
N ASN A 61 -13.19 -7.55 11.77
CA ASN A 61 -13.65 -8.65 12.61
C ASN A 61 -12.72 -8.76 13.83
N TYR A 62 -13.06 -8.10 14.93
CA TYR A 62 -12.24 -8.02 16.13
C TYR A 62 -12.00 -9.38 16.78
N ASP A 63 -12.97 -10.31 16.76
CA ASP A 63 -12.81 -11.64 17.32
C ASP A 63 -11.75 -12.43 16.53
N ALA A 64 -11.86 -12.41 15.21
CA ALA A 64 -10.85 -13.03 14.35
C ALA A 64 -9.47 -12.36 14.51
N CYS A 65 -9.40 -11.04 14.65
CA CYS A 65 -8.15 -10.33 14.91
C CYS A 65 -7.51 -10.76 16.23
N LYS A 66 -8.30 -10.94 17.28
CA LYS A 66 -7.82 -11.43 18.58
C LYS A 66 -7.27 -12.85 18.49
N GLU A 67 -7.97 -13.74 17.78
CA GLU A 67 -7.55 -15.12 17.57
C GLU A 67 -6.24 -15.24 16.77
N THR A 68 -6.08 -14.39 15.76
CA THR A 68 -4.94 -14.40 14.85
C THR A 68 -3.79 -13.50 15.28
N GLY A 69 -3.95 -12.68 16.31
CA GLY A 69 -3.00 -11.66 16.74
C GLY A 69 -2.87 -10.51 15.73
N THR A 70 -3.92 -10.23 14.93
CA THR A 70 -3.89 -9.20 13.87
C THR A 70 -4.00 -7.81 14.47
N GLN A 71 -3.05 -6.93 14.14
CA GLN A 71 -3.06 -5.52 14.53
C GLN A 71 -3.94 -4.69 13.59
N VAL A 72 -4.44 -3.56 14.08
CA VAL A 72 -5.26 -2.64 13.28
C VAL A 72 -4.65 -1.26 13.31
N VAL A 73 -4.33 -0.72 12.14
CA VAL A 73 -3.79 0.64 11.97
C VAL A 73 -4.56 1.37 10.87
N ARG A 74 -4.54 2.70 10.91
CA ARG A 74 -5.22 3.55 9.92
C ARG A 74 -4.20 4.39 9.15
N ARG A 75 -4.23 4.32 7.81
CA ARG A 75 -3.44 5.18 6.94
C ARG A 75 -4.06 6.57 6.75
N PHE A 76 -3.29 7.53 6.25
CA PHE A 76 -3.79 8.90 6.00
C PHE A 76 -4.54 9.06 4.68
N THR A 77 -4.45 8.09 3.76
CA THR A 77 -5.15 8.06 2.48
C THR A 77 -6.53 7.40 2.59
N GLY A 78 -7.39 7.66 1.64
CA GLY A 78 -8.69 7.01 1.52
C GLY A 78 -8.62 5.56 1.03
N GLY A 79 -9.76 5.06 0.53
CA GLY A 79 -9.90 3.69 0.01
C GLY A 79 -10.34 2.68 1.07
N GLY A 80 -10.47 1.41 0.64
CA GLY A 80 -10.93 0.29 1.47
C GLY A 80 -9.87 -0.26 2.42
N ALA A 81 -10.30 -1.08 3.37
CA ALA A 81 -9.42 -1.81 4.27
C ALA A 81 -8.63 -2.89 3.51
N VAL A 82 -7.39 -3.11 3.91
CA VAL A 82 -6.52 -4.14 3.36
C VAL A 82 -5.89 -4.94 4.50
N TYR A 83 -5.52 -6.18 4.19
CA TYR A 83 -4.76 -7.03 5.12
C TYR A 83 -3.35 -7.23 4.58
N HIS A 84 -2.38 -7.07 5.46
CA HIS A 84 -0.96 -7.27 5.19
C HIS A 84 -0.40 -8.40 6.06
N ASP A 85 0.40 -9.26 5.45
CA ASP A 85 1.18 -10.31 6.09
C ASP A 85 2.60 -10.36 5.50
N ALA A 86 3.38 -11.36 5.87
CA ALA A 86 4.73 -11.55 5.35
C ALA A 86 4.76 -11.83 3.83
N GLY A 87 3.65 -12.29 3.26
CA GLY A 87 3.48 -12.53 1.82
C GLY A 87 2.98 -11.32 1.03
N ASN A 88 2.78 -10.19 1.69
CA ASN A 88 2.37 -8.94 1.07
C ASN A 88 3.54 -7.96 0.96
N LEU A 89 3.73 -7.35 -0.20
CA LEU A 89 4.70 -6.28 -0.42
C LEU A 89 3.99 -4.95 -0.57
N ASN A 90 4.36 -3.96 0.25
CA ASN A 90 3.86 -2.60 0.12
C ASN A 90 4.85 -1.74 -0.66
N TYR A 91 4.34 -0.80 -1.44
CA TYR A 91 5.14 0.22 -2.12
C TYR A 91 4.48 1.59 -2.05
N ALA A 92 5.29 2.64 -2.12
CA ALA A 92 4.81 4.02 -2.25
C ALA A 92 5.73 4.82 -3.17
N ILE A 93 5.11 5.73 -3.93
CA ILE A 93 5.77 6.72 -4.78
C ILE A 93 5.35 8.10 -4.30
N SER A 94 6.32 8.92 -3.94
CA SER A 94 6.13 10.32 -3.52
C SER A 94 6.81 11.24 -4.54
N LEU A 95 6.03 12.01 -5.29
CA LEU A 95 6.52 12.96 -6.26
C LEU A 95 6.17 14.39 -5.83
N LYS A 96 7.08 15.32 -6.02
CA LYS A 96 6.78 16.73 -5.82
C LYS A 96 5.64 17.16 -6.74
N LYS A 97 4.70 17.91 -6.20
CA LYS A 97 3.57 18.45 -6.97
C LYS A 97 4.07 19.25 -8.17
N GLY A 98 3.40 19.11 -9.32
CA GLY A 98 3.85 19.69 -10.60
C GLY A 98 4.88 18.82 -11.33
N HIS A 99 5.11 17.58 -10.91
CA HIS A 99 5.98 16.67 -11.62
C HIS A 99 5.38 16.30 -12.99
N PRO A 100 6.16 16.39 -14.11
CA PRO A 100 5.63 16.24 -15.47
C PRO A 100 5.03 14.85 -15.78
N LEU A 101 5.37 13.84 -15.00
CA LEU A 101 4.87 12.48 -15.18
C LEU A 101 3.36 12.37 -14.96
N VAL A 102 2.79 13.17 -14.05
CA VAL A 102 1.40 13.08 -13.63
C VAL A 102 0.75 14.45 -13.46
N PRO A 103 -0.54 14.62 -13.85
CA PRO A 103 -1.27 15.85 -13.60
C PRO A 103 -1.68 15.97 -12.14
N ASP A 104 -1.62 17.17 -11.58
CA ASP A 104 -1.99 17.44 -10.18
C ASP A 104 -3.49 17.32 -9.89
N SER A 105 -4.33 17.39 -10.92
CA SER A 105 -5.79 17.58 -10.79
C SER A 105 -6.61 16.34 -11.12
N ASP A 106 -6.02 15.30 -11.68
CA ASP A 106 -6.70 14.07 -12.09
C ASP A 106 -6.13 12.85 -11.35
N LEU A 107 -6.75 12.49 -10.21
CA LEU A 107 -6.31 11.33 -9.41
C LEU A 107 -6.44 10.01 -10.16
N GLN A 108 -7.40 9.87 -11.07
CA GLN A 108 -7.54 8.62 -11.83
C GLN A 108 -6.37 8.43 -12.78
N LEU A 109 -5.96 9.50 -13.45
CA LEU A 109 -4.78 9.48 -14.31
C LEU A 109 -3.49 9.30 -13.48
N VAL A 110 -3.41 9.90 -12.29
CA VAL A 110 -2.31 9.64 -11.33
C VAL A 110 -2.22 8.15 -11.01
N PHE A 111 -3.35 7.51 -10.65
CA PHE A 111 -3.35 6.07 -10.36
C PHE A 111 -2.91 5.24 -11.57
N GLN A 112 -3.45 5.51 -12.73
CA GLN A 112 -3.07 4.81 -13.94
C GLN A 112 -1.58 4.94 -14.24
N ARG A 113 -1.06 6.17 -14.28
CA ARG A 113 0.34 6.45 -14.58
C ARG A 113 1.31 5.85 -13.55
N LEU A 114 1.03 6.03 -12.26
CA LEU A 114 1.92 5.53 -11.21
C LEU A 114 1.79 4.02 -10.94
N SER A 115 0.82 3.36 -11.54
CA SER A 115 0.73 1.89 -11.56
C SER A 115 1.49 1.24 -12.72
N GLU A 116 1.86 1.99 -13.77
CA GLU A 116 2.54 1.45 -14.97
C GLU A 116 3.83 0.71 -14.60
N GLY A 117 4.67 1.28 -13.73
CA GLY A 117 5.90 0.63 -13.28
C GLY A 117 5.65 -0.68 -12.53
N THR A 118 4.59 -0.75 -11.72
CA THR A 118 4.21 -1.98 -11.01
C THR A 118 3.68 -3.04 -12.00
N VAL A 119 2.85 -2.64 -12.96
CA VAL A 119 2.34 -3.52 -14.02
C VAL A 119 3.48 -4.09 -14.85
N GLU A 120 4.42 -3.24 -15.27
CA GLU A 120 5.60 -3.65 -16.06
C GLU A 120 6.47 -4.63 -15.27
N GLY A 121 6.74 -4.32 -13.99
CA GLY A 121 7.51 -5.22 -13.13
C GLY A 121 6.84 -6.60 -12.98
N LEU A 122 5.53 -6.65 -12.75
CA LEU A 122 4.79 -7.92 -12.65
C LEU A 122 4.81 -8.68 -13.99
N ARG A 123 4.67 -7.99 -15.12
CA ARG A 123 4.76 -8.60 -16.46
C ARG A 123 6.13 -9.18 -16.77
N SER A 124 7.18 -8.55 -16.32
CA SER A 124 8.56 -9.05 -16.50
C SER A 124 8.79 -10.39 -15.79
N LEU A 125 8.02 -10.68 -14.74
CA LEU A 125 8.01 -11.99 -14.05
C LEU A 125 7.15 -13.04 -14.74
N GLY A 126 6.36 -12.66 -15.75
CA GLY A 126 5.43 -13.54 -16.45
C GLY A 126 3.99 -13.46 -15.96
N VAL A 127 3.66 -12.54 -15.05
CA VAL A 127 2.28 -12.29 -14.59
C VAL A 127 1.54 -11.45 -15.64
N ARG A 128 0.36 -11.88 -16.08
CA ARG A 128 -0.48 -11.13 -17.04
C ARG A 128 -1.21 -9.96 -16.36
N ALA A 129 -0.45 -9.10 -15.69
CA ALA A 129 -0.99 -7.98 -14.94
C ALA A 129 -1.50 -6.88 -15.86
N GLU A 130 -2.65 -6.30 -15.50
CA GLU A 130 -3.23 -5.14 -16.18
C GLU A 130 -3.82 -4.16 -15.16
N PHE A 131 -3.72 -2.86 -15.46
CA PHE A 131 -4.37 -1.83 -14.67
C PHE A 131 -5.87 -1.85 -14.93
N GLN A 132 -6.65 -1.95 -13.85
CA GLN A 132 -8.11 -1.87 -13.90
C GLN A 132 -8.57 -0.62 -13.15
N PRO A 133 -9.26 0.31 -13.81
CA PRO A 133 -9.85 1.45 -13.13
C PRO A 133 -10.79 1.01 -11.98
N ILE A 134 -10.77 1.69 -10.81
CA ILE A 134 -10.15 3.00 -10.57
C ILE A 134 -8.66 2.89 -10.17
N ASN A 135 -8.25 1.82 -9.47
CA ASN A 135 -6.99 1.77 -8.72
C ASN A 135 -6.50 0.33 -8.44
N ASP A 136 -6.99 -0.64 -9.20
CA ASP A 136 -6.60 -2.03 -9.04
C ASP A 136 -5.61 -2.47 -10.15
N ILE A 137 -4.75 -3.44 -9.82
CA ILE A 137 -4.05 -4.26 -10.80
C ILE A 137 -4.64 -5.65 -10.72
N GLN A 138 -5.05 -6.20 -11.86
CA GLN A 138 -5.72 -7.49 -11.96
C GLN A 138 -4.99 -8.44 -12.90
N VAL A 139 -5.27 -9.73 -12.71
CA VAL A 139 -4.91 -10.83 -13.59
C VAL A 139 -6.18 -11.65 -13.83
N ASP A 140 -6.62 -11.74 -15.08
CA ASP A 140 -7.83 -12.47 -15.48
C ASP A 140 -9.06 -12.12 -14.61
N GLY A 141 -9.25 -10.82 -14.31
CA GLY A 141 -10.38 -10.31 -13.53
C GLY A 141 -10.24 -10.50 -12.00
N LYS A 142 -9.13 -11.04 -11.50
CA LYS A 142 -8.84 -11.14 -10.07
C LYS A 142 -7.79 -10.10 -9.67
N LYS A 143 -8.05 -9.40 -8.57
CA LYS A 143 -7.14 -8.38 -8.05
C LYS A 143 -5.88 -9.00 -7.44
N VAL A 144 -4.72 -8.55 -7.87
CA VAL A 144 -3.41 -8.88 -7.31
C VAL A 144 -2.79 -7.71 -6.54
N SER A 145 -3.23 -6.48 -6.84
CA SER A 145 -2.78 -5.27 -6.16
C SER A 145 -3.91 -4.24 -6.11
N GLY A 146 -3.91 -3.43 -5.08
CA GLY A 146 -4.76 -2.25 -4.96
C GLY A 146 -3.97 -1.05 -4.49
N ALA A 147 -4.32 0.13 -5.00
CA ALA A 147 -3.65 1.36 -4.67
C ALA A 147 -4.58 2.39 -4.00
N ALA A 148 -3.98 3.34 -3.33
CA ALA A 148 -4.62 4.56 -2.83
C ALA A 148 -3.65 5.73 -3.02
N GLY A 149 -4.12 6.96 -2.87
CA GLY A 149 -3.25 8.11 -3.03
C GLY A 149 -3.86 9.38 -2.50
N SER A 150 -3.07 10.43 -2.55
CA SER A 150 -3.52 11.78 -2.19
C SER A 150 -2.62 12.84 -2.85
N VAL A 151 -3.20 14.04 -3.04
CA VAL A 151 -2.42 15.24 -3.39
C VAL A 151 -2.48 16.15 -2.18
N ARG A 152 -1.42 16.14 -1.36
CA ARG A 152 -1.32 16.88 -0.09
C ARG A 152 0.11 17.34 0.15
N TRP A 153 0.30 18.36 0.97
CA TRP A 153 1.62 18.82 1.42
C TRP A 153 2.60 19.14 0.30
N GLY A 154 2.12 19.58 -0.86
CA GLY A 154 2.98 19.80 -2.02
C GLY A 154 3.49 18.52 -2.69
N THR A 155 2.86 17.38 -2.43
CA THR A 155 3.26 16.06 -2.95
C THR A 155 2.08 15.37 -3.61
N ILE A 156 2.35 14.66 -4.69
CA ILE A 156 1.51 13.61 -5.26
C ILE A 156 2.01 12.31 -4.64
N PHE A 157 1.14 11.65 -3.88
CA PHE A 157 1.43 10.41 -3.19
C PHE A 157 0.56 9.28 -3.73
N HIS A 158 1.20 8.19 -4.12
CA HIS A 158 0.58 6.96 -4.59
C HIS A 158 1.19 5.79 -3.84
N HIS A 159 0.38 4.93 -3.29
CA HIS A 159 0.85 3.70 -2.65
C HIS A 159 -0.07 2.53 -2.91
N GLY A 160 0.46 1.34 -2.81
CA GLY A 160 -0.29 0.11 -3.00
C GLY A 160 0.29 -1.07 -2.24
N CYS A 161 -0.45 -2.15 -2.25
CA CYS A 161 -0.01 -3.44 -1.75
C CYS A 161 -0.12 -4.49 -2.85
N ILE A 162 0.81 -5.43 -2.86
CA ILE A 162 0.87 -6.53 -3.83
C ILE A 162 0.76 -7.83 -3.05
N LEU A 163 -0.22 -8.64 -3.40
CA LEU A 163 -0.41 -9.98 -2.84
C LEU A 163 0.58 -10.92 -3.52
N VAL A 164 1.80 -11.04 -2.96
CA VAL A 164 2.85 -11.90 -3.53
C VAL A 164 2.58 -13.37 -3.19
N ALA A 165 2.42 -13.67 -1.91
CA ALA A 165 2.12 -15.01 -1.39
C ALA A 165 1.28 -14.92 -0.10
N SER A 166 0.38 -13.92 -0.03
CA SER A 166 -0.44 -13.62 1.15
C SER A 166 -1.43 -14.71 1.48
N ASP A 167 -1.72 -14.88 2.77
CA ASP A 167 -2.76 -15.81 3.25
C ASP A 167 -4.15 -15.22 3.04
N LEU A 168 -4.78 -15.62 1.93
CA LEU A 168 -6.13 -15.16 1.57
C LEU A 168 -7.23 -15.71 2.50
N ALA A 169 -6.95 -16.78 3.26
CA ALA A 169 -7.89 -17.31 4.23
C ALA A 169 -7.95 -16.41 5.48
N ILE A 170 -6.80 -15.99 6.00
CA ILE A 170 -6.74 -15.01 7.11
C ILE A 170 -7.34 -13.68 6.66
N LEU A 171 -6.98 -13.16 5.48
CA LEU A 171 -7.56 -11.95 4.90
C LEU A 171 -9.10 -11.98 4.93
N GLY A 172 -9.70 -13.09 4.48
CA GLY A 172 -11.16 -13.27 4.48
C GLY A 172 -11.79 -13.42 5.86
N ARG A 173 -11.02 -13.77 6.89
CA ARG A 173 -11.52 -13.91 8.27
C ARG A 173 -11.48 -12.59 9.04
N VAL A 174 -10.42 -11.79 8.87
CA VAL A 174 -10.17 -10.60 9.69
C VAL A 174 -10.87 -9.35 9.17
N LEU A 175 -11.22 -9.31 7.87
CA LEU A 175 -11.98 -8.21 7.27
C LEU A 175 -13.47 -8.56 7.20
N ASN A 176 -14.31 -7.62 7.66
CA ASN A 176 -15.74 -7.70 7.44
C ASN A 176 -16.04 -7.31 5.98
N VAL A 177 -16.65 -8.23 5.24
CA VAL A 177 -17.26 -7.89 3.95
C VAL A 177 -18.67 -7.35 4.23
N PRO A 178 -19.10 -6.22 3.62
CA PRO A 178 -20.43 -5.67 3.83
C PRO A 178 -21.52 -6.75 3.76
N ARG A 179 -22.42 -6.75 4.76
CA ARG A 179 -23.43 -7.79 5.03
C ARG A 179 -24.46 -8.09 3.93
N VAL A 180 -24.25 -7.66 2.72
CA VAL A 180 -25.24 -7.83 1.65
C VAL A 180 -25.36 -9.28 1.13
N LYS A 181 -24.51 -10.24 1.52
CA LYS A 181 -24.77 -11.67 1.24
C LYS A 181 -23.91 -12.64 2.07
N LEU A 182 -24.53 -13.29 3.08
CA LEU A 182 -24.30 -14.66 3.57
C LEU A 182 -22.96 -14.99 4.26
N ALA A 183 -23.02 -15.23 5.57
CA ALA A 183 -21.89 -15.53 6.47
C ALA A 183 -20.99 -16.71 6.04
N ASP A 184 -21.52 -17.78 5.44
CA ASP A 184 -20.78 -19.00 5.10
C ASP A 184 -20.02 -18.94 3.78
N ARG A 185 -20.04 -17.79 3.07
CA ARG A 185 -19.42 -17.66 1.74
C ARG A 185 -18.31 -16.61 1.67
N HIS A 186 -17.88 -16.05 2.79
CA HIS A 186 -16.95 -14.90 2.78
C HIS A 186 -15.55 -15.26 2.26
N VAL A 187 -14.92 -16.29 2.80
CA VAL A 187 -13.58 -16.72 2.35
C VAL A 187 -13.61 -17.11 0.87
N ALA A 188 -14.59 -17.91 0.45
CA ALA A 188 -14.76 -18.29 -0.94
C ALA A 188 -15.08 -17.09 -1.87
N SER A 189 -15.73 -16.01 -1.35
CA SER A 189 -15.99 -14.81 -2.13
C SER A 189 -14.74 -13.92 -2.28
N VAL A 190 -13.86 -13.86 -1.28
CA VAL A 190 -12.57 -13.19 -1.35
C VAL A 190 -11.66 -13.90 -2.35
N GLN A 191 -11.49 -15.23 -2.23
CA GLN A 191 -10.70 -16.05 -3.16
C GLN A 191 -11.16 -15.97 -4.62
N LYS A 192 -12.43 -15.63 -4.86
CA LYS A 192 -12.93 -15.39 -6.23
C LYS A 192 -12.55 -14.02 -6.79
N ARG A 193 -12.20 -13.04 -5.94
CA ARG A 193 -11.95 -11.65 -6.35
C ARG A 193 -10.48 -11.26 -6.31
N VAL A 194 -9.66 -12.00 -5.57
CA VAL A 194 -8.24 -11.71 -5.40
C VAL A 194 -7.39 -12.94 -5.76
N THR A 195 -6.15 -12.69 -6.11
CA THR A 195 -5.15 -13.72 -6.40
C THR A 195 -3.80 -13.26 -5.88
N THR A 196 -2.81 -14.15 -5.86
CA THR A 196 -1.44 -13.82 -5.50
C THR A 196 -0.51 -13.99 -6.71
N VAL A 197 0.63 -13.30 -6.70
CA VAL A 197 1.67 -13.47 -7.74
C VAL A 197 2.12 -14.93 -7.80
N ARG A 198 2.29 -15.58 -6.65
CA ARG A 198 2.64 -17.01 -6.55
C ARG A 198 1.60 -17.89 -7.25
N ASP A 199 0.32 -17.66 -7.00
CA ASP A 199 -0.75 -18.47 -7.59
C ASP A 199 -0.82 -18.27 -9.12
N GLU A 200 -0.59 -17.05 -9.62
CA GLU A 200 -0.60 -16.77 -11.04
C GLU A 200 0.64 -17.33 -11.77
N LEU A 201 1.79 -17.35 -11.11
CA LEU A 201 3.02 -17.92 -11.67
C LEU A 201 3.08 -19.46 -11.52
N GLN A 202 2.23 -20.06 -10.66
CA GLN A 202 2.28 -21.48 -10.30
C GLN A 202 3.68 -21.93 -9.84
N LYS A 203 4.42 -21.04 -9.18
CA LYS A 203 5.75 -21.30 -8.62
C LYS A 203 6.01 -20.40 -7.41
N ASP A 204 6.92 -20.84 -6.56
CA ASP A 204 7.36 -19.99 -5.46
C ASP A 204 8.05 -18.74 -6.00
N VAL A 205 7.71 -17.61 -5.40
CA VAL A 205 8.27 -16.29 -5.66
C VAL A 205 8.38 -15.52 -4.35
N THR A 206 9.50 -14.89 -4.12
CA THR A 206 9.75 -14.08 -2.94
C THR A 206 9.28 -12.65 -3.13
N THR A 207 8.95 -11.96 -2.04
CA THR A 207 8.64 -10.52 -2.07
C THR A 207 9.82 -9.70 -2.58
N ARG A 208 11.06 -10.17 -2.37
CA ARG A 208 12.28 -9.54 -2.90
C ARG A 208 12.34 -9.61 -4.42
N GLU A 209 12.08 -10.76 -5.03
CA GLU A 209 12.06 -10.90 -6.49
C GLU A 209 11.00 -9.99 -7.12
N VAL A 210 9.83 -9.90 -6.50
CA VAL A 210 8.75 -9.00 -6.95
C VAL A 210 9.16 -7.53 -6.77
N ARG A 211 9.77 -7.17 -5.64
CA ARG A 211 10.31 -5.83 -5.39
C ARG A 211 11.34 -5.43 -6.46
N ASP A 212 12.29 -6.30 -6.75
CA ASP A 212 13.36 -6.01 -7.71
C ASP A 212 12.80 -5.88 -9.13
N ALA A 213 11.82 -6.70 -9.51
CA ALA A 213 11.11 -6.56 -10.77
C ALA A 213 10.35 -5.22 -10.89
N ILE A 214 9.71 -4.77 -9.80
CA ILE A 214 8.98 -3.49 -9.78
C ILE A 214 9.96 -2.31 -9.83
N VAL A 215 11.11 -2.38 -9.16
CA VAL A 215 12.17 -1.38 -9.28
C VAL A 215 12.57 -1.19 -10.75
N ASN A 216 12.86 -2.28 -11.46
CA ASN A 216 13.18 -2.24 -12.89
C ASN A 216 12.02 -1.70 -13.73
N GLY A 217 10.78 -2.10 -13.40
CA GLY A 217 9.57 -1.62 -14.07
C GLY A 217 9.36 -0.11 -13.90
N ILE A 218 9.60 0.42 -12.70
CA ILE A 218 9.54 1.86 -12.40
C ILE A 218 10.61 2.62 -13.19
N GLU A 219 11.88 2.15 -13.18
CA GLU A 219 12.98 2.77 -13.91
C GLU A 219 12.69 2.82 -15.41
N HIS A 220 12.20 1.72 -15.96
CA HIS A 220 11.87 1.62 -17.39
C HIS A 220 10.68 2.49 -17.76
N SER A 221 9.54 2.36 -17.05
CA SER A 221 8.29 3.04 -17.39
C SER A 221 8.39 4.56 -17.26
N TYR A 222 9.19 5.06 -16.31
CA TYR A 222 9.25 6.50 -16.04
C TYR A 222 10.56 7.14 -16.53
N ASN A 223 11.47 6.36 -17.12
CA ASN A 223 12.79 6.80 -17.56
C ASN A 223 13.55 7.52 -16.42
N VAL A 224 13.57 6.89 -15.25
CA VAL A 224 14.24 7.38 -14.03
C VAL A 224 15.28 6.38 -13.56
N ARG A 225 16.18 6.81 -12.68
CA ARG A 225 17.12 5.94 -11.98
C ARG A 225 16.77 5.95 -10.49
N LEU A 226 16.56 4.77 -9.91
CA LEU A 226 16.37 4.60 -8.48
C LEU A 226 17.73 4.39 -7.80
N VAL A 227 18.03 5.24 -6.82
CA VAL A 227 19.27 5.16 -6.04
C VAL A 227 18.93 4.93 -4.57
N GLU A 228 19.50 3.87 -4.01
CA GLU A 228 19.32 3.54 -2.60
C GLU A 228 19.68 4.71 -1.69
N GLY A 229 18.83 4.97 -0.71
CA GLY A 229 19.02 6.04 0.25
C GLY A 229 18.35 5.73 1.58
N GLN A 230 18.71 6.53 2.56
CA GLN A 230 18.19 6.42 3.92
C GLN A 230 17.23 7.57 4.22
N LEU A 231 16.42 7.41 5.27
CA LEU A 231 15.65 8.52 5.82
C LEU A 231 16.60 9.56 6.43
N SER A 232 16.35 10.81 6.18
CA SER A 232 17.05 11.92 6.82
C SER A 232 16.70 12.01 8.31
N LYS A 233 17.51 12.72 9.08
CA LYS A 233 17.21 12.98 10.50
C LYS A 233 15.89 13.72 10.68
N SER A 234 15.53 14.63 9.78
CA SER A 234 14.26 15.36 9.81
C SER A 234 13.06 14.44 9.52
N GLU A 235 13.18 13.53 8.56
CA GLU A 235 12.13 12.54 8.29
C GLU A 235 11.93 11.58 9.48
N LEU A 236 13.00 11.12 10.11
CA LEU A 236 12.94 10.27 11.31
C LEU A 236 12.32 11.02 12.49
N SER A 237 12.68 12.29 12.71
CA SER A 237 12.06 13.12 13.75
C SER A 237 10.57 13.32 13.50
N MET A 238 10.18 13.64 12.27
CA MET A 238 8.79 13.79 11.88
C MET A 238 8.00 12.46 12.03
N ALA A 239 8.60 11.35 11.62
CA ALA A 239 7.98 10.03 11.80
C ALA A 239 7.73 9.72 13.29
N LYS A 240 8.69 10.06 14.17
CA LYS A 240 8.52 9.89 15.62
C LYS A 240 7.40 10.78 16.18
N GLU A 241 7.32 12.04 15.78
CA GLU A 241 6.23 12.95 16.19
C GLU A 241 4.86 12.42 15.73
N LEU A 242 4.76 11.93 14.48
CA LEU A 242 3.55 11.34 13.93
C LEU A 242 3.19 10.04 14.65
N TYR A 243 4.16 9.24 15.02
CA TYR A 243 3.95 8.05 15.84
C TYR A 243 3.33 8.41 17.18
N ASP A 244 3.96 9.30 17.93
CA ASP A 244 3.55 9.67 19.29
C ASP A 244 2.21 10.43 19.31
N SER A 245 1.95 11.30 18.33
CA SER A 245 0.77 12.18 18.32
C SER A 245 -0.43 11.59 17.57
N LYS A 246 -0.22 10.61 16.68
CA LYS A 246 -1.26 10.15 15.76
C LYS A 246 -1.34 8.63 15.64
N TYR A 247 -0.29 7.99 15.05
CA TYR A 247 -0.41 6.61 14.62
C TYR A 247 -0.45 5.60 15.77
N ASN A 248 0.21 5.89 16.89
CA ASN A 248 0.14 5.06 18.10
C ASN A 248 -1.02 5.47 19.03
N ARG A 249 -2.15 5.94 18.46
CA ARG A 249 -3.34 6.39 19.22
C ARG A 249 -4.58 5.63 18.78
N SER A 250 -5.34 5.07 19.75
CA SER A 250 -6.62 4.41 19.47
C SER A 250 -7.62 5.37 18.82
N GLN A 251 -7.64 6.63 19.24
CA GLN A 251 -8.51 7.66 18.66
C GLN A 251 -8.32 7.79 17.15
N TRP A 252 -7.07 7.72 16.66
CA TRP A 252 -6.81 7.75 15.23
C TRP A 252 -7.19 6.44 14.56
N ASN A 253 -6.75 5.32 15.12
CA ASN A 253 -6.85 4.02 14.46
C ASN A 253 -8.26 3.45 14.48
N LEU A 254 -8.97 3.55 15.61
CA LEU A 254 -10.22 2.84 15.84
C LEU A 254 -11.43 3.78 16.00
N GLU A 255 -11.28 4.92 16.69
CA GLU A 255 -12.40 5.72 17.14
C GLU A 255 -12.75 6.89 16.20
N ARG A 256 -11.94 7.15 15.18
CA ARG A 256 -12.08 8.35 14.33
C ARG A 256 -13.44 8.44 13.62
N TYR A 257 -13.97 7.31 13.17
CA TYR A 257 -15.26 7.20 12.48
C TYR A 257 -16.04 6.02 13.07
N PRO A 258 -16.68 6.19 14.22
CA PRO A 258 -17.53 5.14 14.80
C PRO A 258 -18.69 4.83 13.84
N ALA A 259 -19.18 3.59 13.88
CA ALA A 259 -20.38 3.23 13.16
C ALA A 259 -21.54 4.14 13.62
N LYS A 260 -22.25 4.74 12.67
CA LYS A 260 -23.49 5.43 13.02
C LYS A 260 -24.50 4.35 13.42
N VAL A 261 -24.95 4.42 14.67
CA VAL A 261 -26.01 3.56 15.23
C VAL A 261 -27.33 3.91 14.56
#